data_08d208faf5c22afbedd3177725cd450b
#
_entry.id   08d208faf5c22afbedd3177725cd450b
#
_cell.length_a   1.000
_cell.length_b   1.000
_cell.length_c   1.000
_cell.angle_alpha   90.00
_cell.angle_beta   90.00
_cell.angle_gamma   90.00
#
_symmetry.space_group_name_H-M   'P 1'
#
loop_
_entity.id
_entity.type
_entity.pdbx_description
1 polymer ?
#
loop_
_entity_poly.entity_id
_entity_poly.type
_entity_poly.pdbx_seq_one_letter_code
_entity_poly.pdbx_strand_id
1 'polypeptide(L)'
;MTDIHAQDLAARYIALWSEPDAELRRRAIEELWAEGGAHILQPPQEIREIAAGLGFDSTTLQAHGYDELDVRVTRSYERFVAPGQFTFQARDGAVRLHDVVKLNWEMVPVGGGEAVGGGLEVLVLDENGRITTDYMFPGI
;
A
#
# COMPACT_ATOMS: atom_id res chain seq x y z
N MET A 1 -20.85 -9.31 4.91
CA MET A 1 -20.93 -8.26 5.95
C MET A 1 -19.65 -7.42 5.88
N THR A 2 -19.79 -6.11 5.88
CA THR A 2 -18.63 -5.21 5.87
C THR A 2 -18.07 -5.07 7.28
N ASP A 3 -16.76 -5.23 7.42
CA ASP A 3 -16.06 -4.95 8.68
C ASP A 3 -15.75 -3.44 8.72
N ILE A 4 -16.50 -2.71 9.53
CA ILE A 4 -16.40 -1.24 9.60
C ILE A 4 -15.01 -0.78 10.04
N HIS A 5 -14.39 -1.47 11.00
CA HIS A 5 -13.06 -1.11 11.48
C HIS A 5 -11.98 -1.41 10.44
N ALA A 6 -12.08 -2.56 9.78
CA ALA A 6 -11.15 -2.91 8.70
C ALA A 6 -11.31 -1.95 7.52
N GLN A 7 -12.55 -1.58 7.18
CA GLN A 7 -12.80 -0.64 6.09
C GLN A 7 -12.29 0.77 6.42
N ASP A 8 -12.41 1.21 7.67
CA ASP A 8 -11.86 2.48 8.11
C ASP A 8 -10.33 2.50 8.01
N LEU A 9 -9.68 1.43 8.46
CA LEU A 9 -8.23 1.29 8.31
C LEU A 9 -7.82 1.30 6.85
N ALA A 10 -8.55 0.58 5.99
CA ALA A 10 -8.29 0.56 4.56
C ALA A 10 -8.39 1.95 3.95
N ALA A 11 -9.41 2.72 4.32
CA ALA A 11 -9.58 4.08 3.82
C ALA A 11 -8.42 4.99 4.24
N ARG A 12 -8.01 4.93 5.51
CA ARG A 12 -6.89 5.73 6.01
C ARG A 12 -5.56 5.32 5.37
N TYR A 13 -5.35 4.04 5.20
CA TYR A 13 -4.15 3.50 4.57
C TYR A 13 -4.04 3.98 3.12
N ILE A 14 -5.11 3.86 2.35
CA ILE A 14 -5.07 4.25 0.94
C ILE A 14 -5.01 5.77 0.78
N ALA A 15 -5.66 6.54 1.66
CA ALA A 15 -5.59 7.99 1.63
C ALA A 15 -4.15 8.51 1.74
N LEU A 16 -3.30 7.83 2.51
CA LEU A 16 -1.89 8.17 2.63
C LEU A 16 -1.19 8.25 1.28
N TRP A 17 -1.47 7.29 0.39
CA TRP A 17 -0.77 7.19 -0.91
C TRP A 17 -1.19 8.29 -1.89
N SER A 18 -2.26 9.01 -1.60
CA SER A 18 -2.75 10.13 -2.42
C SER A 18 -2.60 11.49 -1.71
N GLU A 19 -2.01 11.54 -0.52
CA GLU A 19 -1.88 12.77 0.26
C GLU A 19 -0.83 13.71 -0.35
N PRO A 20 -1.19 14.93 -0.77
CA PRO A 20 -0.25 15.86 -1.39
C PRO A 20 0.72 16.53 -0.41
N ASP A 21 0.37 16.65 0.86
CA ASP A 21 1.20 17.33 1.85
C ASP A 21 2.23 16.37 2.45
N ALA A 22 3.52 16.70 2.29
CA ALA A 22 4.61 15.85 2.75
C ALA A 22 4.61 15.66 4.27
N GLU A 23 4.26 16.69 5.04
CA GLU A 23 4.20 16.58 6.50
C GLU A 23 3.05 15.69 6.94
N LEU A 24 1.89 15.80 6.30
CA LEU A 24 0.75 14.95 6.58
C LEU A 24 1.02 13.50 6.19
N ARG A 25 1.74 13.27 5.09
CA ARG A 25 2.16 11.91 4.71
C ARG A 25 3.04 11.29 5.80
N ARG A 26 4.05 12.03 6.27
CA ARG A 26 4.94 11.52 7.32
C ARG A 26 4.18 11.20 8.59
N ARG A 27 3.28 12.08 9.00
CA ARG A 27 2.46 11.88 10.19
C ARG A 27 1.57 10.64 10.05
N ALA A 28 0.95 10.45 8.89
CA ALA A 28 0.12 9.28 8.63
C ALA A 28 0.92 7.98 8.67
N ILE A 29 2.16 7.99 8.15
CA ILE A 29 3.04 6.83 8.23
C ILE A 29 3.31 6.45 9.68
N GLU A 30 3.63 7.43 10.52
CA GLU A 30 3.93 7.19 11.94
C GLU A 30 2.69 6.77 12.73
N GLU A 31 1.50 7.13 12.30
CA GLU A 31 0.25 6.69 12.90
C GLU A 31 -0.15 5.28 12.46
N LEU A 32 0.10 4.94 11.18
CA LEU A 32 -0.31 3.66 10.60
C LEU A 32 0.66 2.52 10.90
N TRP A 33 1.97 2.75 10.77
CA TRP A 33 2.98 1.73 11.02
C TRP A 33 3.55 1.83 12.43
N ALA A 34 3.90 0.66 12.97
CA ALA A 34 4.74 0.59 14.17
C ALA A 34 6.16 1.04 13.81
N GLU A 35 6.93 1.49 14.81
CA GLU A 35 8.35 1.77 14.62
C GLU A 35 9.05 0.51 14.11
N GLY A 36 9.86 0.66 13.08
CA GLY A 36 10.51 -0.49 12.44
C GLY A 36 9.61 -1.31 11.53
N GLY A 37 8.38 -0.86 11.30
CA GLY A 37 7.44 -1.55 10.41
C GLY A 37 7.92 -1.57 8.96
N ALA A 38 7.37 -2.49 8.18
CA ALA A 38 7.85 -2.75 6.83
C ALA A 38 6.73 -2.74 5.79
N HIS A 39 7.10 -2.40 4.58
CA HIS A 39 6.28 -2.56 3.38
C HIS A 39 7.06 -3.46 2.43
N ILE A 40 6.48 -4.60 2.07
CA ILE A 40 7.09 -5.60 1.21
C ILE A 40 6.25 -5.72 -0.05
N LEU A 41 6.84 -5.30 -1.17
CA LEU A 41 6.17 -5.25 -2.45
C LEU A 41 6.60 -6.42 -3.33
N GLN A 42 5.63 -7.14 -3.89
CA GLN A 42 5.90 -8.12 -4.91
C GLN A 42 6.16 -7.37 -6.23
N PRO A 43 7.33 -7.55 -6.87
CA PRO A 43 7.59 -6.88 -8.14
C PRO A 43 6.64 -7.38 -9.23
N PRO A 44 6.39 -6.59 -10.28
CA PRO A 44 5.63 -7.04 -11.43
C PRO A 44 6.21 -8.33 -12.03
N GLN A 45 5.36 -9.12 -12.67
CA GLN A 45 5.75 -10.42 -13.23
C GLN A 45 6.96 -10.34 -14.16
N GLU A 46 7.03 -9.31 -15.00
CA GLU A 46 8.15 -9.12 -15.92
C GLU A 46 9.49 -9.03 -15.21
N ILE A 47 9.52 -8.27 -14.09
CA ILE A 47 10.73 -8.12 -13.29
C ILE A 47 11.09 -9.42 -12.60
N ARG A 48 10.09 -10.15 -12.09
CA ARG A 48 10.31 -11.46 -11.46
C ARG A 48 10.89 -12.47 -12.44
N GLU A 49 10.41 -12.47 -13.68
CA GLU A 49 10.91 -13.36 -14.72
C GLU A 49 12.37 -13.06 -15.09
N ILE A 50 12.71 -11.76 -15.21
CA ILE A 50 14.09 -11.34 -15.47
C ILE A 50 14.99 -11.77 -14.31
N ALA A 51 14.57 -11.56 -13.08
CA ALA A 51 15.33 -11.94 -11.90
C ALA A 51 15.55 -13.45 -11.84
N ALA A 52 14.51 -14.23 -12.14
CA ALA A 52 14.60 -15.69 -12.17
C ALA A 52 15.62 -16.16 -13.23
N GLY A 53 15.63 -15.50 -14.38
CA GLY A 53 16.61 -15.80 -15.43
C GLY A 53 18.04 -15.48 -15.04
N LEU A 54 18.22 -14.61 -14.05
CA LEU A 54 19.54 -14.26 -13.48
C LEU A 54 19.90 -15.10 -12.25
N GLY A 55 19.04 -16.06 -11.88
CA GLY A 55 19.32 -16.97 -10.77
C GLY A 55 18.73 -16.56 -9.42
N PHE A 56 17.84 -15.55 -9.38
CA PHE A 56 17.17 -15.16 -8.15
C PHE A 56 15.89 -15.97 -7.97
N ASP A 57 15.82 -16.77 -6.90
CA ASP A 57 14.68 -17.65 -6.62
C ASP A 57 13.45 -16.85 -6.17
N SER A 58 13.68 -15.76 -5.46
CA SER A 58 12.61 -14.85 -5.04
C SER A 58 13.11 -13.42 -5.10
N THR A 59 12.21 -12.49 -5.40
CA THR A 59 12.53 -11.08 -5.48
C THR A 59 11.44 -10.29 -4.78
N THR A 60 11.84 -9.44 -3.82
CA THR A 60 10.93 -8.52 -3.15
C THR A 60 11.54 -7.13 -3.10
N LEU A 61 10.67 -6.12 -3.11
CA LEU A 61 11.08 -4.71 -2.94
C LEU A 61 10.63 -4.29 -1.55
N GLN A 62 11.58 -3.94 -0.67
CA GLN A 62 11.29 -3.73 0.73
C GLN A 62 11.64 -2.33 1.19
N ALA A 63 10.81 -1.80 2.09
CA ALA A 63 11.07 -0.58 2.84
C ALA A 63 10.87 -0.88 4.31
N HIS A 64 11.84 -0.55 5.15
CA HIS A 64 11.83 -0.82 6.58
C HIS A 64 12.03 0.48 7.36
N GLY A 65 11.13 0.73 8.31
CA GLY A 65 11.22 1.91 9.16
C GLY A 65 10.62 3.16 8.51
N TYR A 66 10.41 4.18 9.33
CA TYR A 66 9.68 5.38 8.90
C TYR A 66 10.36 6.13 7.75
N ASP A 67 11.69 6.20 7.76
CA ASP A 67 12.39 6.95 6.72
C ASP A 67 12.29 6.28 5.36
N GLU A 68 12.45 4.96 5.30
CA GLU A 68 12.30 4.22 4.04
C GLU A 68 10.86 4.18 3.56
N LEU A 69 9.91 4.06 4.50
CA LEU A 69 8.48 4.13 4.17
C LEU A 69 8.13 5.48 3.58
N ASP A 70 8.64 6.56 4.18
CA ASP A 70 8.43 7.92 3.68
C ASP A 70 8.95 8.09 2.26
N VAL A 71 10.16 7.63 1.99
CA VAL A 71 10.74 7.68 0.64
C VAL A 71 9.84 6.94 -0.35
N ARG A 72 9.39 5.73 0.00
CA ARG A 72 8.54 4.93 -0.88
C ARG A 72 7.19 5.59 -1.17
N VAL A 73 6.51 6.06 -0.14
CA VAL A 73 5.21 6.72 -0.30
C VAL A 73 5.33 8.01 -1.09
N THR A 74 6.37 8.80 -0.80
CA THR A 74 6.62 10.07 -1.51
C THR A 74 6.89 9.83 -2.99
N ARG A 75 7.70 8.85 -3.33
CA ARG A 75 8.01 8.54 -4.73
C ARG A 75 6.79 8.01 -5.48
N SER A 76 5.98 7.20 -4.83
CA SER A 76 4.71 6.74 -5.40
C SER A 76 3.78 7.90 -5.68
N TYR A 77 3.64 8.82 -4.71
CA TYR A 77 2.84 10.02 -4.88
C TYR A 77 3.32 10.84 -6.07
N GLU A 78 4.62 11.13 -6.13
CA GLU A 78 5.19 11.95 -7.20
C GLU A 78 4.98 11.32 -8.58
N ARG A 79 5.09 9.99 -8.66
CA ARG A 79 4.97 9.29 -9.93
C ARG A 79 3.53 9.14 -10.41
N PHE A 80 2.61 8.80 -9.53
CA PHE A 80 1.27 8.38 -9.92
C PHE A 80 0.19 9.43 -9.65
N VAL A 81 0.31 10.22 -8.60
CA VAL A 81 -0.76 11.13 -8.15
C VAL A 81 -0.45 12.59 -8.48
N ALA A 82 0.77 13.06 -8.24
CA ALA A 82 1.16 14.46 -8.45
C ALA A 82 0.89 14.97 -9.87
N PRO A 83 1.08 14.16 -10.95
CA PRO A 83 0.73 14.64 -12.30
C PRO A 83 -0.74 14.96 -12.52
N GLY A 84 -1.63 14.55 -11.61
CA GLY A 84 -3.04 14.95 -11.65
C GLY A 84 -3.95 14.08 -12.50
N GLN A 85 -3.45 12.96 -13.02
CA GLN A 85 -4.24 12.06 -13.87
C GLN A 85 -4.94 10.95 -13.10
N PHE A 86 -4.32 10.49 -12.01
CA PHE A 86 -4.79 9.31 -11.25
C PHE A 86 -4.79 9.56 -9.76
N THR A 87 -5.61 8.78 -9.06
CA THR A 87 -5.59 8.70 -7.60
C THR A 87 -5.84 7.25 -7.18
N PHE A 88 -5.63 6.96 -5.91
CA PHE A 88 -5.89 5.64 -5.37
C PHE A 88 -7.15 5.65 -4.51
N GLN A 89 -7.89 4.54 -4.53
CA GLN A 89 -9.05 4.38 -3.66
C GLN A 89 -9.13 2.95 -3.14
N ALA A 90 -9.59 2.80 -1.90
CA ALA A 90 -9.86 1.49 -1.33
C ALA A 90 -11.16 0.95 -1.91
N ARG A 91 -11.18 -0.35 -2.22
CA ARG A 91 -12.42 -1.03 -2.60
C ARG A 91 -13.18 -1.42 -1.34
N ASP A 92 -14.49 -1.61 -1.48
CA ASP A 92 -15.28 -2.18 -0.40
C ASP A 92 -14.87 -3.63 -0.15
N GLY A 93 -15.13 -4.12 1.07
CA GLY A 93 -14.88 -5.52 1.39
C GLY A 93 -13.60 -5.78 2.15
N ALA A 94 -13.00 -4.77 2.77
CA ALA A 94 -11.88 -4.99 3.68
C ALA A 94 -12.33 -5.87 4.84
N VAL A 95 -11.51 -6.84 5.22
CA VAL A 95 -11.82 -7.80 6.28
C VAL A 95 -10.64 -7.98 7.21
N ARG A 96 -10.94 -8.33 8.45
CA ARG A 96 -9.94 -8.63 9.45
C ARG A 96 -10.09 -10.07 9.92
N LEU A 97 -8.94 -10.76 10.03
CA LEU A 97 -8.84 -12.07 10.66
C LEU A 97 -7.70 -12.00 11.67
N HIS A 98 -8.04 -12.11 12.97
CA HIS A 98 -7.06 -12.04 14.06
C HIS A 98 -6.25 -10.74 13.97
N ASP A 99 -4.95 -10.81 13.68
CA ASP A 99 -4.05 -9.66 13.55
C ASP A 99 -3.79 -9.24 12.09
N VAL A 100 -4.57 -9.76 11.16
CA VAL A 100 -4.37 -9.52 9.73
C VAL A 100 -5.59 -8.80 9.15
N VAL A 101 -5.33 -7.73 8.39
CA VAL A 101 -6.36 -7.05 7.60
C VAL A 101 -6.01 -7.21 6.12
N LYS A 102 -6.99 -7.62 5.34
CA LYS A 102 -6.86 -7.75 3.90
C LYS A 102 -7.75 -6.70 3.24
N LEU A 103 -7.20 -5.98 2.27
CA LEU A 103 -7.95 -5.00 1.51
C LEU A 103 -7.51 -4.99 0.05
N ASN A 104 -8.41 -4.58 -0.81
CA ASN A 104 -8.10 -4.33 -2.21
C ASN A 104 -8.17 -2.83 -2.48
N TRP A 105 -7.30 -2.37 -3.37
CA TRP A 105 -7.26 -0.97 -3.79
C TRP A 105 -7.22 -0.91 -5.31
N GLU A 106 -7.55 0.26 -5.84
CA GLU A 106 -7.47 0.49 -7.28
C GLU A 106 -6.95 1.88 -7.58
N MET A 107 -6.29 2.00 -8.72
CA MET A 107 -5.86 3.26 -9.27
C MET A 107 -6.87 3.68 -10.32
N VAL A 108 -7.44 4.88 -10.13
CA VAL A 108 -8.55 5.36 -10.97
C VAL A 108 -8.22 6.72 -11.57
N PRO A 109 -8.74 7.01 -12.77
CA PRO A 109 -8.60 8.35 -13.35
C PRO A 109 -9.32 9.40 -12.50
N VAL A 110 -8.68 10.55 -12.30
CA VAL A 110 -9.25 11.66 -11.53
C VAL A 110 -10.56 12.15 -12.14
N GLY A 111 -10.64 12.16 -13.48
CA GLY A 111 -11.84 12.59 -14.19
C GLY A 111 -12.97 11.56 -14.22
N GLY A 112 -12.80 10.42 -13.59
CA GLY A 112 -13.76 9.31 -13.61
C GLY A 112 -13.44 8.27 -14.67
N GLY A 113 -14.10 7.13 -14.59
CA GLY A 113 -13.88 6.02 -15.48
C GLY A 113 -13.45 4.77 -14.74
N GLU A 114 -13.12 3.73 -15.49
CA GLU A 114 -12.73 2.46 -14.93
C GLU A 114 -11.32 2.50 -14.33
N ALA A 115 -11.08 1.66 -13.33
CA ALA A 115 -9.76 1.50 -12.75
C ALA A 115 -8.76 1.04 -13.81
N VAL A 116 -7.56 1.63 -13.76
CA VAL A 116 -6.46 1.28 -14.69
C VAL A 116 -5.47 0.33 -14.05
N GLY A 117 -5.58 0.11 -12.75
CA GLY A 117 -4.73 -0.79 -12.00
C GLY A 117 -5.28 -1.03 -10.62
N GLY A 118 -4.62 -1.87 -9.87
CA GLY A 118 -5.02 -2.15 -8.51
C GLY A 118 -4.11 -3.17 -7.85
N GLY A 119 -4.50 -3.60 -6.66
CA GLY A 119 -3.74 -4.59 -5.93
C GLY A 119 -4.42 -5.03 -4.65
N LEU A 120 -3.74 -5.94 -3.98
CA LEU A 120 -4.12 -6.50 -2.71
C LEU A 120 -3.07 -6.14 -1.67
N GLU A 121 -3.53 -5.64 -0.51
CA GLU A 121 -2.68 -5.45 0.65
C GLU A 121 -3.07 -6.43 1.73
N VAL A 122 -2.06 -7.02 2.36
CA VAL A 122 -2.23 -7.83 3.56
C VAL A 122 -1.43 -7.16 4.66
N LEU A 123 -2.13 -6.61 5.64
CA LEU A 123 -1.54 -5.84 6.73
C LEU A 123 -1.51 -6.70 7.99
N VAL A 124 -0.32 -6.90 8.56
CA VAL A 124 -0.17 -7.55 9.85
C VAL A 124 -0.07 -6.47 10.92
N LEU A 125 -0.95 -6.54 11.92
CA LEU A 125 -1.07 -5.51 12.94
C LEU A 125 -0.49 -5.98 14.27
N ASP A 126 0.07 -5.05 15.05
CA ASP A 126 0.45 -5.31 16.42
C ASP A 126 -0.76 -5.16 17.36
N GLU A 127 -0.53 -5.33 18.66
CA GLU A 127 -1.58 -5.24 19.67
C GLU A 127 -2.20 -3.83 19.78
N ASN A 128 -1.49 -2.80 19.29
CA ASN A 128 -1.97 -1.42 19.27
C ASN A 128 -2.68 -1.06 17.96
N GLY A 129 -2.81 -2.02 17.04
CA GLY A 129 -3.45 -1.80 15.77
C GLY A 129 -2.57 -1.13 14.72
N ARG A 130 -1.26 -1.05 14.96
CA ARG A 130 -0.30 -0.51 13.99
C ARG A 130 0.28 -1.61 13.11
N ILE A 131 0.61 -1.24 11.88
CA ILE A 131 1.13 -2.18 10.89
C ILE A 131 2.57 -2.54 11.23
N THR A 132 2.86 -3.81 11.41
CA THR A 132 4.23 -4.31 11.54
C THR A 132 4.78 -4.74 10.19
N THR A 133 3.95 -5.33 9.34
CA THR A 133 4.34 -5.72 7.99
C THR A 133 3.15 -5.54 7.05
N ASP A 134 3.42 -4.93 5.92
CA ASP A 134 2.47 -4.69 4.86
C ASP A 134 2.95 -5.46 3.63
N TYR A 135 2.18 -6.46 3.21
CA TYR A 135 2.49 -7.23 2.00
C TYR A 135 1.63 -6.71 0.86
N MET A 136 2.26 -6.21 -0.18
CA MET A 136 1.57 -5.66 -1.34
C MET A 136 1.72 -6.57 -2.56
N PHE A 137 0.57 -6.96 -3.11
CA PHE A 137 0.49 -7.77 -4.34
C PHE A 137 -0.16 -6.91 -5.42
N PRO A 138 0.62 -6.27 -6.31
CA PRO A 138 0.03 -5.48 -7.40
C PRO A 138 -0.65 -6.37 -8.41
N GLY A 139 -1.70 -5.82 -9.03
CA GLY A 139 -2.51 -6.52 -10.02
C GLY A 139 -3.95 -6.63 -9.58
N ILE A 140 -4.83 -6.79 -10.55
CA ILE A 140 -6.27 -6.91 -10.31
C ILE A 140 -6.73 -8.31 -10.71
#